data_970c5c0cc2d4a5e51b2b62b819faf73b
#
_entry.id   970c5c0cc2d4a5e51b2b62b819faf73b
#
_cell.length_a   1.000
_cell.length_b   1.000
_cell.length_c   1.000
_cell.angle_alpha   90.00
_cell.angle_beta   90.00
_cell.angle_gamma   90.00
#
_symmetry.space_group_name_H-M   'P 1'
#
loop_
_entity.id
_entity.type
_entity.pdbx_description
1 polymer ?
#
loop_
_entity_poly.entity_id
_entity_poly.type
_entity_poly.pdbx_seq_one_letter_code
_entity_poly.pdbx_strand_id
1 'polypeptide(L)'
;VEIHEEILDILQREVDAKGRRFEIHIIDEPDPNCLSRLLTYDEPATNYVNFYFCNGGLILPQFGDPVRDKAALETMQMLCHDRKVCPLKVQALPLAGGVIHCSTQPVIDVADR
;
A
#
# COMPACT_ATOMS: atom_id res chain seq x y z
N VAL A 1 -13.32 -4.33 -12.38
CA VAL A 1 -14.06 -5.38 -11.66
C VAL A 1 -13.59 -6.74 -12.12
N GLU A 2 -13.61 -7.06 -13.40
CA GLU A 2 -13.15 -8.37 -13.93
C GLU A 2 -11.69 -8.68 -13.59
N ILE A 3 -10.78 -7.73 -13.78
CA ILE A 3 -9.33 -7.91 -13.50
C ILE A 3 -9.09 -8.17 -12.01
N HIS A 4 -9.83 -7.48 -11.13
CA HIS A 4 -9.71 -7.67 -9.70
C HIS A 4 -10.16 -9.08 -9.25
N GLU A 5 -11.27 -9.54 -9.80
CA GLU A 5 -11.79 -10.90 -9.53
C GLU A 5 -10.84 -11.98 -10.05
N GLU A 6 -10.27 -11.79 -11.23
CA GLU A 6 -9.28 -12.70 -11.81
C GLU A 6 -8.01 -12.78 -10.95
N ILE A 7 -7.49 -11.64 -10.47
CA ILE A 7 -6.33 -11.60 -9.57
C ILE A 7 -6.61 -12.34 -8.26
N LEU A 8 -7.78 -12.10 -7.67
CA LEU A 8 -8.18 -12.79 -6.44
C LEU A 8 -8.27 -14.31 -6.64
N ASP A 9 -8.87 -14.77 -7.74
CA ASP A 9 -8.98 -16.18 -8.05
C ASP A 9 -7.60 -16.82 -8.24
N ILE A 10 -6.68 -16.16 -8.91
CA ILE A 10 -5.30 -16.63 -9.08
C ILE A 10 -4.61 -16.75 -7.71
N LEU A 11 -4.67 -15.70 -6.88
CA LEU A 11 -4.03 -15.68 -5.56
C LEU A 11 -4.59 -16.74 -4.62
N GLN A 12 -5.88 -17.08 -4.73
CA GLN A 12 -6.51 -18.11 -3.93
C GLN A 12 -6.08 -19.54 -4.32
N ARG A 13 -5.73 -19.73 -5.59
CA ARG A 13 -5.33 -21.05 -6.12
C ARG A 13 -3.84 -21.30 -6.01
N GLU A 14 -3.03 -20.26 -6.20
CA GLU A 14 -1.58 -20.37 -6.25
C GLU A 14 -0.94 -20.50 -4.85
N VAL A 15 0.29 -20.93 -4.84
CA VAL A 15 1.12 -21.05 -3.64
C VAL A 15 2.47 -20.36 -3.87
N ASP A 16 3.18 -20.04 -2.80
CA ASP A 16 4.53 -19.49 -2.88
C ASP A 16 5.57 -20.58 -3.24
N ALA A 17 6.82 -20.19 -3.38
CA ALA A 17 7.92 -21.10 -3.72
C ALA A 17 8.15 -22.24 -2.71
N LYS A 18 7.59 -22.12 -1.51
CA LYS A 18 7.64 -23.14 -0.45
C LYS A 18 6.35 -23.95 -0.34
N GLY A 19 5.40 -23.78 -1.26
CA GLY A 19 4.12 -24.46 -1.27
C GLY A 19 3.09 -23.91 -0.27
N ARG A 20 3.31 -22.72 0.29
CA ARG A 20 2.40 -22.10 1.25
C ARG A 20 1.32 -21.30 0.52
N ARG A 21 0.09 -21.39 1.02
CA ARG A 21 -1.00 -20.56 0.52
C ARG A 21 -0.84 -19.10 0.98
N PHE A 22 -1.30 -18.17 0.14
CA PHE A 22 -1.33 -16.75 0.49
C PHE A 22 -2.45 -16.45 1.48
N GLU A 23 -2.15 -15.64 2.47
CA GLU A 23 -3.13 -14.94 3.29
C GLU A 23 -3.46 -13.61 2.61
N ILE A 24 -4.72 -13.47 2.16
CA ILE A 24 -5.13 -12.35 1.32
C ILE A 24 -5.90 -11.33 2.14
N HIS A 25 -5.43 -10.10 2.14
CA HIS A 25 -6.10 -8.96 2.76
C HIS A 25 -6.37 -7.89 1.71
N ILE A 26 -7.60 -7.41 1.67
CA ILE A 26 -8.02 -6.37 0.73
C ILE A 26 -8.02 -5.03 1.46
N ILE A 27 -7.33 -4.05 0.89
CA ILE A 27 -7.36 -2.67 1.36
C ILE A 27 -8.02 -1.84 0.28
N ASP A 28 -9.17 -1.26 0.61
CA ASP A 28 -9.91 -0.41 -0.32
C ASP A 28 -9.16 0.88 -0.62
N GLU A 29 -9.21 1.31 -1.85
CA GLU A 29 -8.69 2.62 -2.26
C GLU A 29 -9.49 3.76 -1.61
N PRO A 30 -8.90 4.96 -1.49
CA PRO A 30 -9.61 6.12 -0.98
C PRO A 30 -10.79 6.50 -1.88
N ASP A 31 -11.84 7.06 -1.29
CA ASP A 31 -12.99 7.57 -2.03
C ASP A 31 -12.55 8.73 -2.94
N PRO A 32 -12.82 8.66 -4.25
CA PRO A 32 -12.50 9.74 -5.17
C PRO A 32 -13.05 11.11 -4.76
N ASN A 33 -14.19 11.14 -4.07
CA ASN A 33 -14.80 12.37 -3.59
C ASN A 33 -13.98 13.06 -2.47
N CYS A 34 -13.12 12.32 -1.78
CA CYS A 34 -12.20 12.85 -0.78
C CYS A 34 -10.90 13.40 -1.40
N LEU A 35 -10.68 13.20 -2.70
CA LEU A 35 -9.44 13.48 -3.41
C LEU A 35 -9.55 14.67 -4.37
N SER A 36 -10.29 15.70 -4.00
CA SER A 36 -10.66 16.80 -4.91
C SER A 36 -9.48 17.47 -5.62
N ARG A 37 -8.31 17.51 -5.00
CA ARG A 37 -7.07 18.05 -5.62
C ARG A 37 -6.43 17.06 -6.60
N LEU A 38 -6.58 15.76 -6.36
CA LEU A 38 -5.98 14.72 -7.19
C LEU A 38 -6.84 14.42 -8.42
N LEU A 39 -8.15 14.70 -8.36
CA LEU A 39 -9.08 14.47 -9.46
C LEU A 39 -8.91 15.43 -10.65
N THR A 40 -8.10 16.48 -10.51
CA THR A 40 -7.78 17.36 -11.64
C THR A 40 -6.78 16.76 -12.64
N TYR A 41 -6.21 15.59 -12.30
CA TYR A 41 -5.24 14.86 -13.10
C TYR A 41 -5.81 13.51 -13.51
N ASP A 42 -5.49 13.08 -14.72
CA ASP A 42 -5.85 11.76 -15.20
C ASP A 42 -5.10 10.68 -14.41
N GLU A 43 -5.84 9.76 -13.81
CA GLU A 43 -5.36 8.56 -13.16
C GLU A 43 -4.28 8.77 -12.05
N PRO A 44 -4.59 9.48 -10.96
CA PRO A 44 -3.66 9.54 -9.83
C PRO A 44 -3.47 8.17 -9.18
N ALA A 45 -2.25 7.83 -8.81
CA ALA A 45 -1.92 6.58 -8.12
C ALA A 45 -2.28 6.68 -6.64
N THR A 46 -3.52 6.33 -6.29
CA THR A 46 -4.04 6.44 -4.92
C THR A 46 -4.31 5.07 -4.30
N ASN A 47 -3.27 4.27 -4.10
CA ASN A 47 -3.42 3.00 -3.42
C ASN A 47 -2.54 2.90 -2.17
N TYR A 48 -3.06 2.29 -1.11
CA TYR A 48 -2.36 2.13 0.17
C TYR A 48 -1.29 1.04 0.14
N VAL A 49 -1.31 0.13 -0.83
CA VAL A 49 -0.31 -0.93 -0.95
C VAL A 49 1.03 -0.45 -1.50
N ASN A 50 1.10 0.80 -1.93
CA ASN A 50 2.35 1.47 -2.31
C ASN A 50 3.07 2.05 -1.07
N PHE A 51 3.15 1.27 -0.02
CA PHE A 51 3.87 1.55 1.22
C PHE A 51 5.33 1.10 1.12
N TYR A 52 6.15 1.48 2.10
CA TYR A 52 7.54 1.08 2.17
C TYR A 52 7.89 0.46 3.52
N PHE A 53 8.48 -0.72 3.49
CA PHE A 53 9.08 -1.36 4.65
C PHE A 53 10.48 -0.83 4.90
N CYS A 54 10.75 -0.40 6.11
CA CYS A 54 12.10 -0.11 6.59
C CYS A 54 12.37 -0.89 7.88
N ASN A 55 13.61 -0.83 8.40
CA ASN A 55 13.98 -1.55 9.61
C ASN A 55 13.13 -1.09 10.80
N GLY A 56 12.34 -2.01 11.33
CA GLY A 56 11.45 -1.75 12.47
C GLY A 56 10.24 -0.87 12.16
N GLY A 57 10.01 -0.52 10.90
CA GLY A 57 8.94 0.39 10.52
C GLY A 57 8.28 0.08 9.18
N LEU A 58 7.17 0.74 8.96
CA LEU A 58 6.42 0.74 7.70
C LEU A 58 5.87 2.15 7.49
N ILE A 59 6.16 2.74 6.34
CA ILE A 59 5.63 4.06 5.97
C ILE A 59 4.42 3.84 5.08
N LEU A 60 3.25 4.24 5.57
CA LEU A 60 1.95 4.05 4.93
C LEU A 60 1.43 5.36 4.35
N PRO A 61 1.08 5.43 3.06
CA PRO A 61 0.50 6.63 2.50
C PRO A 61 -0.89 6.92 3.06
N GLN A 62 -1.21 8.20 3.23
CA GLN A 62 -2.52 8.72 3.59
C GLN A 62 -2.91 9.78 2.56
N PHE A 63 -4.13 9.71 2.04
CA PHE A 63 -4.55 10.52 0.89
C PHE A 63 -5.54 11.62 1.23
N GLY A 64 -6.05 11.66 2.48
CA GLY A 64 -7.02 12.65 2.92
C GLY A 64 -8.46 12.13 2.98
N ASP A 65 -8.67 10.83 2.86
CA ASP A 65 -9.93 10.15 3.15
C ASP A 65 -9.90 9.65 4.61
N PRO A 66 -10.60 10.30 5.55
CA PRO A 66 -10.48 9.93 6.96
C PRO A 66 -10.89 8.49 7.26
N VAL A 67 -11.86 7.97 6.54
CA VAL A 67 -12.39 6.61 6.76
C VAL A 67 -11.43 5.56 6.18
N ARG A 68 -11.04 5.73 4.92
CA ARG A 68 -10.13 4.79 4.23
C ARG A 68 -8.72 4.86 4.76
N ASP A 69 -8.21 6.05 5.07
CA ASP A 69 -6.90 6.25 5.69
C ASP A 69 -6.81 5.51 7.03
N LYS A 70 -7.84 5.64 7.86
CA LYS A 70 -7.93 4.95 9.14
C LYS A 70 -8.01 3.43 8.98
N ALA A 71 -8.85 2.95 8.06
CA ALA A 71 -9.02 1.52 7.81
C ALA A 71 -7.71 0.89 7.32
N ALA A 72 -6.99 1.54 6.42
CA ALA A 72 -5.68 1.08 5.94
C ALA A 72 -4.66 1.03 7.07
N LEU A 73 -4.60 2.06 7.91
CA LEU A 73 -3.70 2.12 9.08
C LEU A 73 -3.96 0.98 10.05
N GLU A 74 -5.21 0.75 10.43
CA GLU A 74 -5.60 -0.33 11.35
C GLU A 74 -5.28 -1.71 10.78
N THR A 75 -5.53 -1.93 9.50
CA THR A 75 -5.20 -3.18 8.81
C THR A 75 -3.70 -3.43 8.83
N MET A 76 -2.89 -2.44 8.50
CA MET A 76 -1.43 -2.60 8.48
C MET A 76 -0.84 -2.75 9.88
N GLN A 77 -1.40 -2.10 10.90
CA GLN A 77 -1.00 -2.31 12.30
C GLN A 77 -1.30 -3.73 12.78
N MET A 78 -2.42 -4.28 12.38
CA MET A 78 -2.78 -5.67 12.70
C MET A 78 -1.86 -6.68 12.00
N LEU A 79 -1.57 -6.48 10.71
CA LEU A 79 -0.74 -7.40 9.92
C LEU A 79 0.74 -7.30 10.25
N CYS A 80 1.22 -6.12 10.58
CA CYS A 80 2.63 -5.81 10.83
C CYS A 80 2.85 -5.39 12.29
N HIS A 81 2.36 -6.19 13.23
CA HIS A 81 2.44 -5.91 14.68
C HIS A 81 3.87 -5.84 15.24
N ASP A 82 4.85 -6.38 14.53
CA ASP A 82 6.28 -6.34 14.82
C ASP A 82 6.97 -5.05 14.33
N ARG A 83 6.24 -4.17 13.64
CA ARG A 83 6.76 -2.92 13.06
C ARG A 83 5.92 -1.73 13.51
N LYS A 84 6.57 -0.58 13.62
CA LYS A 84 5.87 0.69 13.81
C LYS A 84 5.31 1.16 12.48
N VAL A 85 3.99 1.27 12.36
CA VAL A 85 3.34 1.82 11.18
C VAL A 85 3.29 3.34 11.31
N CYS A 86 3.91 4.03 10.36
CA CYS A 86 4.00 5.49 10.32
C CYS A 86 3.14 6.02 9.17
N PRO A 87 1.97 6.63 9.45
CA PRO A 87 1.17 7.24 8.41
C PRO A 87 1.83 8.54 7.91
N LEU A 88 1.84 8.72 6.60
CA LEU A 88 2.41 9.89 5.94
C LEU A 88 1.43 10.44 4.90
N LYS A 89 1.02 11.69 5.04
CA LYS A 89 0.19 12.34 4.03
C LYS A 89 0.97 12.56 2.75
N VAL A 90 0.42 12.10 1.64
CA VAL A 90 0.98 12.27 0.30
C VAL A 90 -0.07 12.90 -0.61
N GLN A 91 0.26 14.02 -1.26
CA GLN A 91 -0.64 14.72 -2.17
C GLN A 91 -0.03 14.91 -3.55
N ALA A 92 1.27 15.12 -3.63
CA ALA A 92 1.98 15.38 -4.89
C ALA A 92 2.45 14.10 -5.59
N LEU A 93 2.94 13.09 -4.85
CA LEU A 93 3.46 11.84 -5.41
C LEU A 93 2.45 11.09 -6.30
N PRO A 94 1.15 10.96 -5.91
CA PRO A 94 0.19 10.25 -6.73
C PRO A 94 -0.01 10.87 -8.12
N LEU A 95 0.21 12.17 -8.24
CA LEU A 95 0.11 12.89 -9.53
C LEU A 95 1.23 12.52 -10.51
N ALA A 96 2.34 12.01 -10.00
CA ALA A 96 3.48 11.52 -10.80
C ALA A 96 3.37 10.03 -11.18
N GLY A 97 2.25 9.38 -10.87
CA GLY A 97 1.99 7.98 -11.21
C GLY A 97 2.53 6.96 -10.21
N GLY A 98 2.97 7.39 -9.04
CA GLY A 98 3.46 6.50 -7.98
C GLY A 98 3.23 7.09 -6.60
N VAL A 99 3.62 6.35 -5.56
CA VAL A 99 3.50 6.81 -4.18
C VAL A 99 4.84 6.57 -3.46
N ILE A 100 4.81 6.04 -2.24
CA ILE A 100 6.01 5.92 -1.40
C ILE A 100 6.97 4.87 -1.94
N HIS A 101 6.50 3.65 -2.17
CA HIS A 101 7.35 2.56 -2.66
C HIS A 101 8.01 2.91 -3.99
N CYS A 102 7.28 3.46 -4.94
CA CYS A 102 7.78 3.87 -6.24
C CYS A 102 8.85 4.97 -6.17
N SER A 103 8.86 5.75 -5.10
CA SER A 103 9.81 6.86 -4.88
C SER A 103 10.99 6.47 -3.99
N THR A 104 11.12 5.20 -3.63
CA THR A 104 12.14 4.69 -2.71
C THR A 104 13.03 3.65 -3.39
N GLN A 105 14.24 3.53 -2.89
CA GLN A 105 15.21 2.53 -3.30
C GLN A 105 15.80 1.88 -2.05
N PRO A 106 15.55 0.58 -1.81
CA PRO A 106 16.17 -0.11 -0.68
C PRO A 106 17.67 -0.22 -0.87
N VAL A 107 18.40 0.10 0.18
CA VAL A 107 19.85 -0.08 0.25
C VAL A 107 20.13 -1.10 1.35
N ILE A 108 20.61 -2.26 0.96
CA ILE A 108 20.88 -3.35 1.89
C ILE A 108 22.23 -3.11 2.54
N ASP A 109 22.25 -3.09 3.87
CA ASP A 109 23.50 -3.06 4.63
C ASP A 109 24.15 -4.45 4.63
N VAL A 110 25.36 -4.52 4.10
CA VAL A 110 26.15 -5.76 4.00
C VAL A 110 27.40 -5.73 4.87
N ALA A 111 27.54 -4.71 5.72
CA ALA A 111 28.75 -4.50 6.53
C ALA A 111 28.99 -5.61 7.57
N ASP A 112 27.96 -6.33 7.98
CA ASP A 112 27.99 -7.39 9.01
C ASP A 112 28.13 -8.82 8.44
N ARG A 113 28.56 -8.96 7.22
CA ARG A 113 28.79 -10.28 6.62
C ARG A 113 30.17 -10.83 6.93
#